data_a9828ab710f4c51017f48e3b70358c54
#
_entry.id   a9828ab710f4c51017f48e3b70358c54
#
_cell.length_a   1.000
_cell.length_b   1.000
_cell.length_c   1.000
_cell.angle_alpha   90.00
_cell.angle_beta   90.00
_cell.angle_gamma   90.00
#
_symmetry.space_group_name_H-M   'P 1'
#
loop_
_entity.id
_entity.type
_entity.pdbx_description
1 polymer ?
#
loop_
_entity_poly.entity_id
_entity_poly.type
_entity_poly.pdbx_seq_one_letter_code
_entity_poly.pdbx_strand_id
1 'polypeptide(L)'
;MKGMCPICEDYRDIQIIRCEEEATIRGRKIIAEAEYSLCSYCKNEFSTADQMDLTLTNGYNEYRKLENIIFPKEIVSIREKYGASQKAFAKILDLGELTINSYEQGSLTSKSISNLIQLMNKPVNFTELFEKNKHKLSLFQIRKIESSLSEQSVPLYHIDLDLMVEVKEKYTGYNRPDWEKYIALLQLILYSAQEKLYKMALLKIAFYADFASFKNNVRSLTGWPYAAIDHGPVPEEWKTILHSAEEENNLVSEPDEFEMGDLFYLPDNFDYQKTSASFSENELELIKEVTGKLKDKSASELRELTHLEDAWIETAHASKIDYKYAATLKMF
;
A
#
# COMPACT_ATOMS: atom_id res chain seq x y z
N MET A 1 -16.43 20.24 35.17
CA MET A 1 -17.26 20.21 33.93
C MET A 1 -18.55 19.45 34.21
N LYS A 2 -19.62 19.67 33.40
CA LYS A 2 -20.85 18.87 33.53
C LYS A 2 -20.73 17.57 32.72
N GLY A 3 -21.05 16.46 33.39
CA GLY A 3 -21.03 15.12 32.76
C GLY A 3 -22.06 14.18 33.38
N MET A 4 -22.37 13.09 32.70
CA MET A 4 -23.27 12.06 33.19
C MET A 4 -22.57 11.27 34.32
N CYS A 5 -23.16 11.26 35.49
CA CYS A 5 -22.71 10.39 36.58
C CYS A 5 -23.47 9.06 36.49
N PRO A 6 -22.80 7.92 36.33
CA PRO A 6 -23.47 6.63 36.19
C PRO A 6 -24.15 6.15 37.48
N ILE A 7 -23.75 6.71 38.62
CA ILE A 7 -24.31 6.37 39.95
C ILE A 7 -25.56 7.21 40.22
N CYS A 8 -25.55 8.50 39.87
CA CYS A 8 -26.70 9.38 40.03
C CYS A 8 -27.72 9.26 38.89
N GLU A 9 -27.34 8.65 37.78
CA GLU A 9 -28.10 8.57 36.50
C GLU A 9 -28.57 9.96 36.01
N ASP A 10 -27.73 11.01 36.27
CA ASP A 10 -28.05 12.38 35.93
C ASP A 10 -26.81 13.22 35.65
N TYR A 11 -26.98 14.33 34.95
CA TYR A 11 -25.88 15.28 34.67
C TYR A 11 -25.51 16.03 35.93
N ARG A 12 -24.25 15.90 36.33
CA ARG A 12 -23.68 16.52 37.56
C ARG A 12 -22.39 17.24 37.23
N ASP A 13 -21.91 18.03 38.17
CA ASP A 13 -20.56 18.57 38.09
C ASP A 13 -19.55 17.46 38.37
N ILE A 14 -18.68 17.23 37.43
CA ILE A 14 -17.64 16.20 37.48
C ILE A 14 -16.27 16.88 37.61
N GLN A 15 -15.47 16.40 38.53
CA GLN A 15 -14.05 16.73 38.69
C GLN A 15 -13.22 15.59 38.12
N ILE A 16 -12.16 15.93 37.37
CA ILE A 16 -11.16 14.95 36.94
C ILE A 16 -10.09 14.86 38.01
N ILE A 17 -9.83 13.65 38.46
CA ILE A 17 -8.77 13.33 39.43
C ILE A 17 -7.68 12.57 38.70
N ARG A 18 -6.43 12.95 38.90
CA ARG A 18 -5.24 12.23 38.46
C ARG A 18 -4.47 11.77 39.68
N CYS A 19 -4.11 10.51 39.70
CA CYS A 19 -3.33 9.90 40.77
C CYS A 19 -2.38 8.84 40.17
N GLU A 20 -1.36 8.52 40.96
CA GLU A 20 -0.52 7.36 40.67
C GLU A 20 -1.16 6.10 41.22
N GLU A 21 -1.22 5.04 40.40
CA GLU A 21 -1.81 3.77 40.78
C GLU A 21 -0.85 2.62 40.50
N GLU A 22 -0.79 1.65 41.43
CA GLU A 22 -0.02 0.42 41.20
C GLU A 22 -0.84 -0.56 40.37
N ALA A 23 -0.31 -0.96 39.20
CA ALA A 23 -0.87 -1.99 38.34
C ALA A 23 0.12 -3.16 38.17
N THR A 24 -0.41 -4.35 37.90
CA THR A 24 0.43 -5.51 37.54
C THR A 24 0.25 -5.84 36.06
N ILE A 25 1.32 -5.65 35.28
CA ILE A 25 1.34 -5.96 33.84
C ILE A 25 2.37 -7.05 33.58
N ARG A 26 1.94 -8.16 33.02
CA ARG A 26 2.79 -9.36 32.73
C ARG A 26 3.63 -9.77 33.95
N GLY A 27 3.06 -9.68 35.18
CA GLY A 27 3.71 -10.06 36.41
C GLY A 27 4.69 -9.02 36.98
N ARG A 28 4.81 -7.83 36.38
CA ARG A 28 5.59 -6.70 36.88
C ARG A 28 4.68 -5.69 37.54
N LYS A 29 5.04 -5.25 38.73
CA LYS A 29 4.43 -4.12 39.39
C LYS A 29 4.95 -2.84 38.79
N ILE A 30 4.05 -1.99 38.40
CA ILE A 30 4.33 -0.67 37.81
C ILE A 30 3.48 0.38 38.51
N ILE A 31 3.98 1.61 38.56
CA ILE A 31 3.22 2.77 38.99
C ILE A 31 2.95 3.61 37.73
N ALA A 32 1.70 3.90 37.45
CA ALA A 32 1.29 4.69 36.32
C ALA A 32 0.23 5.72 36.68
N GLU A 33 0.19 6.82 35.94
CA GLU A 33 -0.86 7.84 36.14
C GLU A 33 -2.20 7.28 35.66
N ALA A 34 -3.17 7.32 36.57
CA ALA A 34 -4.58 6.98 36.34
C ALA A 34 -5.44 8.22 36.37
N GLU A 35 -6.50 8.25 35.58
CA GLU A 35 -7.47 9.34 35.54
C GLU A 35 -8.87 8.84 35.88
N TYR A 36 -9.54 9.49 36.82
CA TYR A 36 -10.89 9.20 37.29
C TYR A 36 -11.78 10.42 37.27
N SER A 37 -13.06 10.19 37.17
CA SER A 37 -14.12 11.17 37.32
C SER A 37 -14.73 11.10 38.73
N LEU A 38 -14.75 12.21 39.46
CA LEU A 38 -15.40 12.34 40.74
C LEU A 38 -16.71 13.13 40.59
N CYS A 39 -17.82 12.55 40.96
CA CYS A 39 -19.08 13.26 41.02
C CYS A 39 -19.13 14.21 42.24
N SER A 40 -19.33 15.52 42.00
CA SER A 40 -19.41 16.51 43.09
C SER A 40 -20.63 16.32 43.98
N TYR A 41 -21.69 15.63 43.51
CA TYR A 41 -22.93 15.39 44.25
C TYR A 41 -22.86 14.14 45.13
N CYS A 42 -22.67 12.94 44.53
CA CYS A 42 -22.66 11.69 45.27
C CYS A 42 -21.26 11.30 45.80
N LYS A 43 -20.21 12.04 45.45
CA LYS A 43 -18.82 11.79 45.87
C LYS A 43 -18.26 10.43 45.43
N ASN A 44 -18.92 9.74 44.51
CA ASN A 44 -18.40 8.50 43.97
C ASN A 44 -17.43 8.77 42.83
N GLU A 45 -16.40 7.95 42.74
CA GLU A 45 -15.44 7.90 41.65
C GLU A 45 -15.92 6.89 40.60
N PHE A 46 -15.67 7.21 39.33
CA PHE A 46 -15.93 6.32 38.20
C PHE A 46 -14.98 6.66 37.04
N SER A 47 -14.78 5.74 36.13
CA SER A 47 -14.01 5.96 34.94
C SER A 47 -14.89 5.88 33.68
N THR A 48 -14.66 6.79 32.76
CA THR A 48 -15.18 6.68 31.39
C THR A 48 -14.32 5.69 30.58
N ALA A 49 -14.82 5.26 29.44
CA ALA A 49 -14.04 4.39 28.54
C ALA A 49 -12.71 5.06 28.15
N ASP A 50 -12.75 6.34 27.80
CA ASP A 50 -11.54 7.10 27.42
C ASP A 50 -10.52 7.19 28.57
N GLN A 51 -10.98 7.35 29.82
CA GLN A 51 -10.12 7.37 31.01
C GLN A 51 -9.51 5.98 31.28
N MET A 52 -10.29 4.92 31.09
CA MET A 52 -9.78 3.56 31.19
C MET A 52 -8.72 3.26 30.15
N ASP A 53 -8.96 3.66 28.88
CA ASP A 53 -7.99 3.50 27.80
C ASP A 53 -6.72 4.33 28.03
N LEU A 54 -6.86 5.56 28.56
CA LEU A 54 -5.71 6.39 28.91
C LEU A 54 -4.89 5.75 30.03
N THR A 55 -5.53 5.30 31.12
CA THR A 55 -4.88 4.63 32.25
C THR A 55 -4.15 3.37 31.80
N LEU A 56 -4.79 2.54 30.96
CA LEU A 56 -4.17 1.34 30.39
C LEU A 56 -2.96 1.70 29.52
N THR A 57 -3.09 2.72 28.70
CA THR A 57 -2.00 3.21 27.82
C THR A 57 -0.81 3.71 28.65
N ASN A 58 -1.07 4.47 29.72
CA ASN A 58 -0.04 4.92 30.65
C ASN A 58 0.66 3.73 31.30
N GLY A 59 -0.10 2.76 31.78
CA GLY A 59 0.43 1.52 32.32
C GLY A 59 1.33 0.78 31.35
N TYR A 60 0.90 0.62 30.11
CA TYR A 60 1.72 -0.02 29.06
C TYR A 60 2.97 0.78 28.75
N ASN A 61 2.92 2.10 28.79
CA ASN A 61 4.08 2.95 28.53
C ASN A 61 5.11 2.85 29.67
N GLU A 62 4.69 2.81 30.94
CA GLU A 62 5.59 2.59 32.07
C GLU A 62 6.20 1.18 32.02
N TYR A 63 5.41 0.16 31.65
CA TYR A 63 5.94 -1.19 31.44
C TYR A 63 7.00 -1.21 30.32
N ARG A 64 6.78 -0.47 29.22
CA ARG A 64 7.77 -0.36 28.12
C ARG A 64 9.07 0.26 28.61
N LYS A 65 8.99 1.33 29.38
CA LYS A 65 10.18 1.97 29.97
C LYS A 65 10.95 0.99 30.88
N LEU A 66 10.23 0.33 31.79
CA LEU A 66 10.84 -0.59 32.76
C LEU A 66 11.54 -1.77 32.08
N GLU A 67 10.91 -2.38 31.08
CA GLU A 67 11.40 -3.57 30.38
C GLU A 67 12.20 -3.22 29.11
N ASN A 68 12.41 -1.93 28.84
CA ASN A 68 13.08 -1.45 27.62
C ASN A 68 12.48 -2.08 26.35
N ILE A 69 11.15 -1.97 26.22
CA ILE A 69 10.37 -2.43 25.07
C ILE A 69 10.07 -1.24 24.15
N ILE A 70 10.17 -1.45 22.85
CA ILE A 70 9.94 -0.45 21.83
C ILE A 70 8.53 0.16 21.92
N PHE A 71 8.42 1.48 21.72
CA PHE A 71 7.16 2.20 21.71
C PHE A 71 6.48 2.10 20.32
N PRO A 72 5.13 2.20 20.26
CA PRO A 72 4.39 2.18 19.01
C PRO A 72 4.91 3.19 17.97
N LYS A 73 5.17 4.43 18.38
CA LYS A 73 5.68 5.48 17.49
C LYS A 73 7.07 5.16 16.92
N GLU A 74 7.91 4.45 17.67
CA GLU A 74 9.23 4.03 17.20
C GLU A 74 9.11 2.92 16.15
N ILE A 75 8.14 1.99 16.32
CA ILE A 75 7.84 0.96 15.32
C ILE A 75 7.43 1.61 13.99
N VAL A 76 6.50 2.56 14.04
CA VAL A 76 6.06 3.34 12.88
C VAL A 76 7.25 4.04 12.22
N SER A 77 8.06 4.76 13.01
CA SER A 77 9.23 5.50 12.52
C SER A 77 10.24 4.60 11.81
N ILE A 78 10.54 3.42 12.39
CA ILE A 78 11.47 2.45 11.79
C ILE A 78 10.90 1.90 10.48
N ARG A 79 9.62 1.56 10.45
CA ARG A 79 8.96 1.03 9.25
C ARG A 79 8.91 2.06 8.12
N GLU A 80 8.48 3.28 8.43
CA GLU A 80 8.33 4.37 7.46
C GLU A 80 9.67 4.85 6.91
N LYS A 81 10.72 4.80 7.72
CA LYS A 81 12.08 5.07 7.29
C LYS A 81 12.49 4.29 6.02
N TYR A 82 11.94 3.08 5.82
CA TYR A 82 12.21 2.23 4.67
C TYR A 82 11.05 2.17 3.68
N GLY A 83 10.04 3.03 3.80
CA GLY A 83 8.87 3.03 2.93
C GLY A 83 8.04 1.75 2.99
N ALA A 84 8.23 0.91 4.02
CA ALA A 84 7.54 -0.37 4.14
C ALA A 84 6.11 -0.18 4.68
N SER A 85 5.11 -0.82 4.06
CA SER A 85 3.78 -0.95 4.65
C SER A 85 3.81 -1.87 5.89
N GLN A 86 2.81 -1.77 6.77
CA GLN A 86 2.70 -2.65 7.94
C GLN A 86 2.80 -4.14 7.55
N LYS A 87 2.10 -4.51 6.48
CA LYS A 87 2.09 -5.87 5.94
C LYS A 87 3.45 -6.30 5.38
N ALA A 88 4.13 -5.41 4.65
CA ALA A 88 5.46 -5.68 4.13
C ALA A 88 6.49 -5.81 5.26
N PHE A 89 6.45 -4.91 6.24
CA PHE A 89 7.34 -4.94 7.38
C PHE A 89 7.15 -6.22 8.22
N ALA A 90 5.89 -6.65 8.42
CA ALA A 90 5.59 -7.93 9.06
C ALA A 90 6.21 -9.12 8.31
N LYS A 91 6.06 -9.15 6.97
CA LYS A 91 6.65 -10.21 6.13
C LYS A 91 8.19 -10.22 6.17
N ILE A 92 8.82 -9.05 6.17
CA ILE A 92 10.27 -8.91 6.30
C ILE A 92 10.76 -9.50 7.63
N LEU A 93 10.03 -9.24 8.71
CA LEU A 93 10.36 -9.73 10.05
C LEU A 93 9.89 -11.17 10.32
N ASP A 94 9.27 -11.82 9.34
CA ASP A 94 8.68 -13.16 9.48
C ASP A 94 7.59 -13.24 10.57
N LEU A 95 6.80 -12.18 10.67
CA LEU A 95 5.67 -12.03 11.59
C LEU A 95 4.33 -12.17 10.86
N GLY A 96 3.26 -12.45 11.61
CA GLY A 96 1.89 -12.44 11.07
C GLY A 96 1.50 -11.04 10.55
N GLU A 97 0.72 -10.98 9.48
CA GLU A 97 0.37 -9.73 8.77
C GLU A 97 -0.29 -8.66 9.67
N LEU A 98 -1.08 -9.09 10.67
CA LEU A 98 -1.75 -8.18 11.61
C LEU A 98 -0.89 -7.80 12.83
N THR A 99 0.27 -8.44 12.99
CA THR A 99 1.09 -8.28 14.21
C THR A 99 1.66 -6.88 14.33
N ILE A 100 2.19 -6.32 13.24
CA ILE A 100 2.75 -4.95 13.24
C ILE A 100 1.65 -3.93 13.49
N ASN A 101 0.50 -4.06 12.83
CA ASN A 101 -0.64 -3.17 13.09
C ASN A 101 -1.04 -3.18 14.59
N SER A 102 -1.16 -4.37 15.20
CA SER A 102 -1.49 -4.48 16.62
C SER A 102 -0.48 -3.77 17.53
N TYR A 103 0.82 -3.87 17.21
CA TYR A 103 1.87 -3.19 17.98
C TYR A 103 1.86 -1.68 17.78
N GLU A 104 1.61 -1.19 16.58
CA GLU A 104 1.46 0.22 16.27
C GLU A 104 0.21 0.82 16.95
N GLN A 105 -0.84 0.01 17.16
CA GLN A 105 -2.05 0.37 17.93
C GLN A 105 -1.89 0.26 19.46
N GLY A 106 -0.71 -0.06 19.96
CA GLY A 106 -0.41 -0.02 21.38
C GLY A 106 -0.31 -1.35 22.10
N SER A 107 -0.49 -2.49 21.42
CA SER A 107 -0.25 -3.80 22.04
C SER A 107 1.22 -3.97 22.46
N LEU A 108 1.43 -4.67 23.56
CA LEU A 108 2.79 -4.94 24.07
C LEU A 108 3.47 -6.05 23.25
N THR A 109 4.63 -5.76 22.70
CA THR A 109 5.49 -6.77 22.06
C THR A 109 6.11 -7.72 23.11
N SER A 110 6.60 -8.86 22.67
CA SER A 110 7.58 -9.62 23.48
C SER A 110 8.95 -8.93 23.43
N LYS A 111 9.80 -9.22 24.40
CA LYS A 111 11.16 -8.66 24.42
C LYS A 111 11.95 -9.01 23.17
N SER A 112 11.83 -10.25 22.69
CA SER A 112 12.52 -10.74 21.49
C SER A 112 12.08 -9.96 20.24
N ILE A 113 10.76 -9.77 20.07
CA ILE A 113 10.22 -8.99 18.92
C ILE A 113 10.60 -7.52 19.05
N SER A 114 10.54 -6.94 20.25
CA SER A 114 11.00 -5.57 20.50
C SER A 114 12.46 -5.39 20.06
N ASN A 115 13.34 -6.27 20.50
CA ASN A 115 14.75 -6.22 20.12
C ASN A 115 14.95 -6.39 18.61
N LEU A 116 14.21 -7.32 17.99
CA LEU A 116 14.25 -7.51 16.54
C LEU A 116 13.87 -6.23 15.78
N ILE A 117 12.76 -5.57 16.17
CA ILE A 117 12.33 -4.32 15.54
C ILE A 117 13.34 -3.21 15.78
N GLN A 118 13.89 -3.08 16.99
CA GLN A 118 14.92 -2.09 17.29
C GLN A 118 16.19 -2.28 16.46
N LEU A 119 16.59 -3.54 16.20
CA LEU A 119 17.72 -3.85 15.33
C LEU A 119 17.49 -3.34 13.89
N MET A 120 16.23 -3.30 13.42
CA MET A 120 15.90 -2.79 12.09
C MET A 120 16.12 -1.28 11.94
N ASN A 121 16.31 -0.54 13.03
CA ASN A 121 16.69 0.87 12.92
C ASN A 121 18.05 1.07 12.21
N LYS A 122 18.90 0.06 12.22
CA LYS A 122 20.16 0.05 11.46
C LYS A 122 19.88 -0.43 10.02
N PRO A 123 20.17 0.38 9.00
CA PRO A 123 19.90 0.03 7.60
C PRO A 123 20.51 -1.31 7.18
N VAL A 124 21.71 -1.63 7.63
CA VAL A 124 22.40 -2.91 7.32
C VAL A 124 21.55 -4.11 7.75
N ASN A 125 21.04 -4.10 8.98
CA ASN A 125 20.23 -5.22 9.51
C ASN A 125 18.89 -5.33 8.77
N PHE A 126 18.27 -4.19 8.46
CA PHE A 126 17.04 -4.17 7.69
C PHE A 126 17.25 -4.71 6.29
N THR A 127 18.31 -4.26 5.58
CA THR A 127 18.64 -4.72 4.24
C THR A 127 18.87 -6.22 4.21
N GLU A 128 19.61 -6.77 5.17
CA GLU A 128 19.87 -8.22 5.25
C GLU A 128 18.56 -9.03 5.39
N LEU A 129 17.65 -8.62 6.28
CA LEU A 129 16.36 -9.30 6.45
C LEU A 129 15.42 -9.07 5.26
N PHE A 130 15.45 -7.88 4.68
CA PHE A 130 14.70 -7.56 3.46
C PHE A 130 15.13 -8.46 2.30
N GLU A 131 16.44 -8.57 2.03
CA GLU A 131 16.97 -9.42 0.97
C GLU A 131 16.56 -10.90 1.16
N LYS A 132 16.65 -11.39 2.38
CA LYS A 132 16.25 -12.78 2.71
C LYS A 132 14.76 -13.03 2.47
N ASN A 133 13.90 -12.07 2.75
CA ASN A 133 12.44 -12.24 2.76
C ASN A 133 11.73 -11.52 1.60
N LYS A 134 12.45 -10.85 0.70
CA LYS A 134 11.84 -10.09 -0.41
C LYS A 134 10.96 -10.93 -1.33
N HIS A 135 11.23 -12.22 -1.44
CA HIS A 135 10.40 -13.16 -2.21
C HIS A 135 8.95 -13.29 -1.69
N LYS A 136 8.67 -12.81 -0.46
CA LYS A 136 7.33 -12.77 0.16
C LYS A 136 6.59 -11.47 -0.12
N LEU A 137 7.27 -10.48 -0.75
CA LEU A 137 6.77 -9.14 -1.00
C LEU A 137 6.28 -8.98 -2.44
N SER A 138 5.39 -8.01 -2.65
CA SER A 138 5.05 -7.56 -3.99
C SER A 138 6.21 -6.78 -4.62
N LEU A 139 6.26 -6.77 -5.95
CA LEU A 139 7.27 -5.99 -6.68
C LEU A 139 7.22 -4.49 -6.33
N PHE A 140 6.01 -3.97 -6.07
CA PHE A 140 5.81 -2.60 -5.63
C PHE A 140 6.51 -2.33 -4.29
N GLN A 141 6.24 -3.17 -3.27
CA GLN A 141 6.87 -3.00 -1.95
C GLN A 141 8.38 -3.14 -2.01
N ILE A 142 8.88 -4.06 -2.83
CA ILE A 142 10.33 -4.21 -3.06
C ILE A 142 10.93 -2.89 -3.56
N ARG A 143 10.37 -2.30 -4.61
CA ARG A 143 10.88 -1.06 -5.21
C ARG A 143 10.79 0.14 -4.29
N LYS A 144 9.66 0.31 -3.58
CA LYS A 144 9.49 1.39 -2.61
C LYS A 144 10.56 1.32 -1.51
N ILE A 145 10.85 0.12 -1.03
CA ILE A 145 11.88 -0.11 -0.03
C ILE A 145 13.28 0.13 -0.60
N GLU A 146 13.56 -0.35 -1.80
CA GLU A 146 14.85 -0.14 -2.49
C GLU A 146 15.12 1.33 -2.75
N SER A 147 14.11 2.10 -3.19
CA SER A 147 14.22 3.56 -3.35
C SER A 147 14.58 4.22 -2.02
N SER A 148 13.86 3.90 -0.95
CA SER A 148 14.14 4.46 0.38
C SER A 148 15.52 4.08 0.93
N LEU A 149 16.02 2.89 0.62
CA LEU A 149 17.36 2.44 0.99
C LEU A 149 18.44 3.18 0.20
N SER A 150 18.23 3.45 -1.09
CA SER A 150 19.18 4.19 -1.93
C SER A 150 19.35 5.65 -1.47
N GLU A 151 18.27 6.29 -1.04
CA GLU A 151 18.29 7.65 -0.50
C GLU A 151 19.10 7.75 0.81
N GLN A 152 19.20 6.67 1.58
CA GLN A 152 19.94 6.62 2.84
C GLN A 152 21.43 6.31 2.67
N SER A 153 21.96 6.32 1.44
CA SER A 153 23.38 6.03 1.14
C SER A 153 23.86 4.70 1.73
N VAL A 154 22.97 3.74 1.95
CA VAL A 154 23.36 2.39 2.29
C VAL A 154 23.98 1.79 1.04
N PRO A 155 25.24 1.32 1.05
CA PRO A 155 25.75 0.57 -0.07
C PRO A 155 24.84 -0.66 -0.21
N LEU A 156 24.01 -0.66 -1.22
CA LEU A 156 23.38 -1.90 -1.68
C LEU A 156 24.57 -2.80 -2.02
N TYR A 157 24.94 -3.71 -1.11
CA TYR A 157 25.80 -4.83 -1.48
C TYR A 157 25.18 -5.38 -2.75
N HIS A 158 25.96 -5.47 -3.81
CA HIS A 158 25.53 -5.91 -5.11
C HIS A 158 24.39 -6.90 -4.98
N ILE A 159 23.18 -6.35 -5.06
CA ILE A 159 22.00 -7.16 -5.24
C ILE A 159 22.30 -7.83 -6.55
N ASP A 160 22.47 -9.15 -6.50
CA ASP A 160 22.58 -9.92 -7.72
C ASP A 160 21.24 -9.75 -8.44
N LEU A 161 21.18 -8.71 -9.28
CA LEU A 161 20.01 -8.33 -10.06
C LEU A 161 19.48 -9.50 -10.89
N ASP A 162 20.34 -10.49 -11.15
CA ASP A 162 19.97 -11.73 -11.83
C ASP A 162 19.17 -12.69 -10.90
N LEU A 163 19.29 -12.55 -9.56
CA LEU A 163 18.46 -13.31 -8.61
C LEU A 163 17.12 -12.64 -8.31
N MET A 164 17.00 -11.32 -8.56
CA MET A 164 15.76 -10.58 -8.31
C MET A 164 14.65 -10.94 -9.27
N VAL A 165 14.96 -11.48 -10.42
CA VAL A 165 13.95 -11.63 -11.45
C VAL A 165 14.18 -12.90 -12.23
N GLU A 166 13.68 -14.02 -11.72
CA GLU A 166 12.95 -14.87 -12.63
C GLU A 166 11.55 -14.31 -12.92
N VAL A 167 11.40 -13.03 -13.08
CA VAL A 167 10.38 -12.50 -13.97
C VAL A 167 10.94 -12.80 -15.34
N LYS A 168 10.61 -13.97 -15.84
CA LYS A 168 11.02 -14.40 -17.16
C LYS A 168 10.68 -13.24 -18.08
N GLU A 169 11.65 -12.71 -18.81
CA GLU A 169 11.53 -11.52 -19.67
C GLU A 169 10.27 -11.55 -20.55
N LYS A 170 9.76 -12.75 -20.83
CA LYS A 170 8.51 -12.99 -21.52
C LYS A 170 7.25 -12.42 -20.82
N TYR A 171 7.28 -12.19 -19.51
CA TYR A 171 6.16 -11.62 -18.75
C TYR A 171 6.29 -10.11 -18.54
N THR A 172 7.42 -9.51 -18.91
CA THR A 172 7.68 -8.08 -18.80
C THR A 172 7.84 -7.40 -20.17
N GLY A 173 7.71 -8.17 -21.25
CA GLY A 173 7.90 -7.64 -22.59
C GLY A 173 9.30 -7.08 -22.80
N TYR A 174 10.34 -7.79 -22.35
CA TYR A 174 11.76 -7.47 -22.47
C TYR A 174 12.14 -6.08 -21.90
N ASN A 175 11.31 -5.53 -21.02
CA ASN A 175 11.58 -4.29 -20.31
C ASN A 175 11.62 -4.55 -18.80
N ARG A 176 12.32 -3.70 -18.05
CA ARG A 176 12.25 -3.77 -16.58
C ARG A 176 10.93 -3.17 -16.11
N PRO A 177 10.21 -3.83 -15.19
CA PRO A 177 9.04 -3.23 -14.58
C PRO A 177 9.39 -1.90 -13.94
N ASP A 178 8.77 -0.83 -14.38
CA ASP A 178 8.99 0.54 -13.93
C ASP A 178 7.69 1.10 -13.34
N TRP A 179 7.69 1.29 -12.01
CA TRP A 179 6.53 1.78 -11.28
C TRP A 179 6.13 3.20 -11.69
N GLU A 180 7.12 4.10 -11.73
CA GLU A 180 6.86 5.49 -12.07
C GLU A 180 6.33 5.60 -13.50
N LYS A 181 6.92 4.85 -14.42
CA LYS A 181 6.47 4.79 -15.81
C LYS A 181 5.08 4.16 -15.94
N TYR A 182 4.73 3.17 -15.08
CA TYR A 182 3.40 2.59 -15.08
C TYR A 182 2.34 3.59 -14.58
N ILE A 183 2.60 4.31 -13.51
CA ILE A 183 1.71 5.37 -13.02
C ILE A 183 1.59 6.49 -14.07
N ALA A 184 2.69 6.90 -14.67
CA ALA A 184 2.69 7.88 -15.75
C ALA A 184 1.85 7.39 -16.96
N LEU A 185 1.89 6.10 -17.30
CA LEU A 185 0.99 5.52 -18.33
C LEU A 185 -0.48 5.69 -17.94
N LEU A 186 -0.88 5.38 -16.71
CA LEU A 186 -2.27 5.56 -16.27
C LEU A 186 -2.70 7.03 -16.34
N GLN A 187 -1.83 7.95 -15.91
CA GLN A 187 -2.09 9.39 -16.00
C GLN A 187 -2.24 9.87 -17.45
N LEU A 188 -1.38 9.40 -18.37
CA LEU A 188 -1.45 9.75 -19.79
C LEU A 188 -2.70 9.18 -20.49
N ILE A 189 -3.16 8.00 -20.07
CA ILE A 189 -4.44 7.44 -20.53
C ILE A 189 -5.59 8.36 -20.11
N LEU A 190 -5.66 8.74 -18.83
CA LEU A 190 -6.68 9.67 -18.33
C LEU A 190 -6.61 11.04 -19.01
N TYR A 191 -5.39 11.57 -19.19
CA TYR A 191 -5.18 12.83 -19.92
C TYR A 191 -5.67 12.73 -21.37
N SER A 192 -5.38 11.63 -22.06
CA SER A 192 -5.78 11.41 -23.46
C SER A 192 -7.28 11.12 -23.59
N ALA A 193 -7.90 10.53 -22.59
CA ALA A 193 -9.34 10.28 -22.55
C ALA A 193 -10.12 11.58 -22.40
N GLN A 194 -9.58 12.57 -21.68
CA GLN A 194 -10.23 13.84 -21.32
C GLN A 194 -11.53 13.66 -20.51
N GLU A 195 -11.66 12.54 -19.85
CA GLU A 195 -12.83 12.17 -19.03
C GLU A 195 -12.42 11.19 -17.93
N LYS A 196 -13.29 10.97 -16.94
CA LYS A 196 -13.11 9.95 -15.92
C LYS A 196 -13.30 8.56 -16.54
N LEU A 197 -12.46 7.62 -16.14
CA LEU A 197 -12.56 6.25 -16.60
C LEU A 197 -12.85 5.30 -15.42
N TYR A 198 -13.73 4.34 -15.65
CA TYR A 198 -13.91 3.26 -14.69
C TYR A 198 -12.60 2.50 -14.47
N LYS A 199 -12.37 2.09 -13.24
CA LYS A 199 -11.19 1.34 -12.80
C LYS A 199 -10.77 0.25 -13.79
N MET A 200 -11.71 -0.62 -14.15
CA MET A 200 -11.40 -1.75 -15.05
C MET A 200 -11.15 -1.32 -16.49
N ALA A 201 -11.73 -0.21 -16.93
CA ALA A 201 -11.46 0.35 -18.25
C ALA A 201 -10.03 0.90 -18.31
N LEU A 202 -9.63 1.69 -17.33
CA LEU A 202 -8.27 2.25 -17.21
C LEU A 202 -7.20 1.14 -17.26
N LEU A 203 -7.37 0.07 -16.48
CA LEU A 203 -6.42 -1.04 -16.43
C LEU A 203 -6.36 -1.84 -17.75
N LYS A 204 -7.49 -2.00 -18.46
CA LYS A 204 -7.53 -2.67 -19.75
C LYS A 204 -6.88 -1.84 -20.86
N ILE A 205 -7.09 -0.53 -20.86
CA ILE A 205 -6.42 0.38 -21.80
C ILE A 205 -4.90 0.32 -21.57
N ALA A 206 -4.43 0.26 -20.32
CA ALA A 206 -3.02 0.10 -20.01
C ALA A 206 -2.46 -1.24 -20.52
N PHE A 207 -3.22 -2.35 -20.37
CA PHE A 207 -2.87 -3.64 -20.96
C PHE A 207 -2.69 -3.54 -22.47
N TYR A 208 -3.66 -2.96 -23.17
CA TYR A 208 -3.56 -2.82 -24.62
C TYR A 208 -2.41 -1.91 -25.05
N ALA A 209 -2.10 -0.84 -24.32
CA ALA A 209 -0.98 0.04 -24.61
C ALA A 209 0.38 -0.68 -24.50
N ASP A 210 0.60 -1.43 -23.42
CA ASP A 210 1.81 -2.22 -23.24
C ASP A 210 1.95 -3.33 -24.31
N PHE A 211 0.87 -4.06 -24.60
CA PHE A 211 0.88 -5.14 -25.58
C PHE A 211 1.00 -4.62 -27.01
N ALA A 212 0.37 -3.51 -27.36
CA ALA A 212 0.53 -2.87 -28.67
C ALA A 212 1.96 -2.34 -28.86
N SER A 213 2.57 -1.77 -27.81
CA SER A 213 3.99 -1.39 -27.87
C SER A 213 4.88 -2.61 -28.13
N PHE A 214 4.64 -3.71 -27.43
CA PHE A 214 5.39 -4.94 -27.66
C PHE A 214 5.21 -5.49 -29.08
N LYS A 215 3.99 -5.48 -29.60
CA LYS A 215 3.69 -5.89 -30.99
C LYS A 215 4.50 -5.09 -32.00
N ASN A 216 4.59 -3.77 -31.80
CA ASN A 216 5.24 -2.86 -32.74
C ASN A 216 6.76 -2.82 -32.61
N ASN A 217 7.28 -2.89 -31.36
CA ASN A 217 8.68 -2.59 -31.03
C ASN A 217 9.41 -3.75 -30.35
N VAL A 218 8.75 -4.91 -30.14
CA VAL A 218 9.27 -6.05 -29.35
C VAL A 218 9.68 -5.63 -27.94
N ARG A 219 9.07 -4.55 -27.41
CA ARG A 219 9.31 -4.04 -26.07
C ARG A 219 8.05 -3.39 -25.51
N SER A 220 7.67 -3.76 -24.29
CA SER A 220 6.55 -3.11 -23.58
C SER A 220 6.90 -1.67 -23.19
N LEU A 221 5.90 -0.84 -22.91
CA LEU A 221 6.12 0.53 -22.40
C LEU A 221 6.70 0.51 -20.98
N THR A 222 6.09 -0.27 -20.11
CA THR A 222 6.32 -0.18 -18.66
C THR A 222 7.07 -1.36 -18.06
N GLY A 223 7.14 -2.48 -18.78
CA GLY A 223 7.67 -3.73 -18.23
C GLY A 223 6.77 -4.38 -17.18
N TRP A 224 5.55 -3.87 -16.98
CA TRP A 224 4.67 -4.42 -15.95
C TRP A 224 4.08 -5.77 -16.36
N PRO A 225 4.09 -6.79 -15.47
CA PRO A 225 3.45 -8.06 -15.75
C PRO A 225 1.93 -7.97 -15.60
N TYR A 226 1.22 -8.68 -16.45
CA TYR A 226 -0.24 -8.78 -16.41
C TYR A 226 -0.69 -10.19 -16.06
N ALA A 227 -1.85 -10.31 -15.42
CA ALA A 227 -2.46 -11.59 -15.05
C ALA A 227 -3.85 -11.73 -15.68
N ALA A 228 -4.21 -12.96 -16.04
CA ALA A 228 -5.54 -13.30 -16.55
C ALA A 228 -6.49 -13.56 -15.37
N ILE A 229 -7.47 -12.69 -15.15
CA ILE A 229 -8.50 -12.86 -14.13
C ILE A 229 -9.90 -12.90 -14.77
N ASP A 230 -10.96 -13.16 -13.96
CA ASP A 230 -12.36 -13.28 -14.45
C ASP A 230 -12.88 -12.04 -15.18
N HIS A 231 -12.31 -10.87 -14.89
CA HIS A 231 -12.69 -9.60 -15.52
C HIS A 231 -11.80 -9.22 -16.72
N GLY A 232 -10.93 -10.12 -17.15
CA GLY A 232 -9.94 -9.88 -18.22
C GLY A 232 -8.54 -9.60 -17.70
N PRO A 233 -7.58 -9.28 -18.58
CA PRO A 233 -6.21 -8.93 -18.21
C PRO A 233 -6.15 -7.71 -17.28
N VAL A 234 -5.38 -7.82 -16.21
CA VAL A 234 -5.06 -6.71 -15.31
C VAL A 234 -3.58 -6.77 -14.91
N PRO A 235 -2.94 -5.66 -14.58
CA PRO A 235 -1.58 -5.69 -14.05
C PRO A 235 -1.53 -6.49 -12.76
N GLU A 236 -0.43 -7.19 -12.53
CA GLU A 236 -0.20 -7.80 -11.22
C GLU A 236 -0.26 -6.73 -10.14
N GLU A 237 -0.78 -7.10 -8.97
CA GLU A 237 -0.90 -6.18 -7.83
C GLU A 237 -1.77 -4.93 -8.11
N TRP A 238 -2.68 -4.98 -9.10
CA TRP A 238 -3.46 -3.81 -9.52
C TRP A 238 -4.16 -3.06 -8.37
N LYS A 239 -4.60 -3.78 -7.31
CA LYS A 239 -5.22 -3.14 -6.14
C LYS A 239 -4.21 -2.29 -5.37
N THR A 240 -3.00 -2.82 -5.19
CA THR A 240 -1.91 -2.11 -4.54
C THR A 240 -1.45 -0.92 -5.38
N ILE A 241 -1.39 -1.10 -6.71
CA ILE A 241 -1.02 -0.05 -7.66
C ILE A 241 -1.97 1.15 -7.51
N LEU A 242 -3.27 0.91 -7.62
CA LEU A 242 -4.25 1.99 -7.58
C LEU A 242 -4.29 2.66 -6.20
N HIS A 243 -4.28 1.88 -5.12
CA HIS A 243 -4.26 2.41 -3.76
C HIS A 243 -3.03 3.31 -3.50
N SER A 244 -1.85 2.87 -3.91
CA SER A 244 -0.64 3.68 -3.74
C SER A 244 -0.63 4.92 -4.63
N ALA A 245 -1.18 4.83 -5.85
CA ALA A 245 -1.32 5.99 -6.72
C ALA A 245 -2.26 7.05 -6.12
N GLU A 246 -3.29 6.63 -5.40
CA GLU A 246 -4.18 7.53 -4.66
C GLU A 246 -3.49 8.13 -3.42
N GLU A 247 -2.82 7.31 -2.61
CA GLU A 247 -2.07 7.80 -1.42
C GLU A 247 -1.00 8.83 -1.79
N GLU A 248 -0.34 8.66 -2.94
CA GLU A 248 0.69 9.56 -3.46
C GLU A 248 0.10 10.76 -4.25
N ASN A 249 -1.23 10.87 -4.32
CA ASN A 249 -1.93 11.89 -5.10
C ASN A 249 -1.51 11.93 -6.58
N ASN A 250 -1.20 10.76 -7.14
CA ASN A 250 -0.95 10.55 -8.57
C ASN A 250 -2.24 10.33 -9.36
N LEU A 251 -3.23 9.72 -8.72
CA LEU A 251 -4.58 9.50 -9.23
C LEU A 251 -5.59 9.86 -8.15
N VAL A 252 -6.80 10.20 -8.57
CA VAL A 252 -7.94 10.41 -7.67
C VAL A 252 -9.07 9.49 -8.10
N SER A 253 -9.80 8.92 -7.15
CA SER A 253 -11.01 8.17 -7.44
C SER A 253 -12.23 8.70 -6.71
N GLU A 254 -13.39 8.43 -7.28
CA GLU A 254 -14.69 8.66 -6.65
C GLU A 254 -15.64 7.50 -6.98
N PRO A 255 -16.55 7.15 -6.10
CA PRO A 255 -17.58 6.17 -6.40
C PRO A 255 -18.52 6.71 -7.48
N ASP A 256 -18.92 5.85 -8.43
CA ASP A 256 -19.91 6.19 -9.42
C ASP A 256 -21.31 6.36 -8.79
N GLU A 257 -22.09 7.33 -9.24
CA GLU A 257 -23.45 7.60 -8.75
C GLU A 257 -24.42 6.41 -8.88
N PHE A 258 -24.13 5.49 -9.81
CA PHE A 258 -24.95 4.30 -10.07
C PHE A 258 -24.37 3.02 -9.42
N GLU A 259 -23.39 3.14 -8.52
CA GLU A 259 -22.73 2.03 -7.84
C GLU A 259 -22.04 1.02 -8.80
N MET A 260 -21.71 1.45 -10.02
CA MET A 260 -21.06 0.59 -11.03
C MET A 260 -19.55 0.44 -10.82
N GLY A 261 -18.97 1.08 -9.83
CA GLY A 261 -17.55 1.01 -9.45
C GLY A 261 -16.91 2.37 -9.25
N ASP A 262 -15.59 2.40 -9.12
CA ASP A 262 -14.83 3.62 -8.91
C ASP A 262 -14.43 4.24 -10.26
N LEU A 263 -14.61 5.55 -10.38
CA LEU A 263 -14.18 6.39 -11.49
C LEU A 263 -12.86 7.06 -11.15
N PHE A 264 -11.85 6.87 -11.99
CA PHE A 264 -10.53 7.45 -11.83
C PHE A 264 -10.35 8.69 -12.71
N TYR A 265 -9.64 9.70 -12.20
CA TYR A 265 -9.31 10.94 -12.88
C TYR A 265 -7.98 11.52 -12.39
N LEU A 266 -7.49 12.54 -13.09
CA LEU A 266 -6.24 13.22 -12.77
C LEU A 266 -6.41 14.16 -11.58
N PRO A 267 -5.44 14.26 -10.68
CA PRO A 267 -5.43 15.26 -9.62
C PRO A 267 -5.17 16.67 -10.20
N ASP A 268 -5.56 17.71 -9.45
CA ASP A 268 -5.39 19.12 -9.87
C ASP A 268 -3.93 19.53 -10.11
N ASN A 269 -2.99 18.85 -9.48
CA ASN A 269 -1.55 19.09 -9.61
C ASN A 269 -0.88 18.28 -10.73
N PHE A 270 -1.65 17.65 -11.62
CA PHE A 270 -1.11 16.89 -12.74
C PHE A 270 -0.27 17.77 -13.67
N ASP A 271 0.93 17.33 -13.99
CA ASP A 271 1.86 18.00 -14.91
C ASP A 271 2.15 17.10 -16.12
N TYR A 272 1.55 17.44 -17.26
CA TYR A 272 1.74 16.68 -18.50
C TYR A 272 3.20 16.65 -18.95
N GLN A 273 3.95 17.76 -18.83
CA GLN A 273 5.33 17.82 -19.32
C GLN A 273 6.23 16.89 -18.51
N LYS A 274 6.06 16.90 -17.20
CA LYS A 274 6.80 16.00 -16.30
C LYS A 274 6.43 14.55 -16.56
N THR A 275 5.14 14.24 -16.69
CA THR A 275 4.66 12.86 -16.88
C THR A 275 5.06 12.29 -18.24
N SER A 276 4.96 13.07 -19.31
CA SER A 276 5.29 12.64 -20.67
C SER A 276 6.80 12.48 -20.90
N ALA A 277 7.65 13.09 -20.07
CA ALA A 277 9.11 13.00 -20.21
C ALA A 277 9.68 11.57 -20.13
N SER A 278 8.92 10.63 -19.53
CA SER A 278 9.30 9.21 -19.43
C SER A 278 9.03 8.41 -20.70
N PHE A 279 8.42 9.02 -21.71
CA PHE A 279 8.02 8.36 -22.96
C PHE A 279 8.58 9.09 -24.19
N SER A 280 8.90 8.32 -25.22
CA SER A 280 9.23 8.87 -26.55
C SER A 280 7.97 9.39 -27.25
N GLU A 281 8.14 10.22 -28.29
CA GLU A 281 7.01 10.73 -29.09
C GLU A 281 6.16 9.60 -29.68
N ASN A 282 6.80 8.53 -30.20
CA ASN A 282 6.09 7.37 -30.74
C ASN A 282 5.29 6.62 -29.68
N GLU A 283 5.82 6.50 -28.44
CA GLU A 283 5.09 5.89 -27.33
C GLU A 283 3.88 6.75 -26.90
N LEU A 284 4.03 8.07 -26.90
CA LEU A 284 2.92 9.01 -26.59
C LEU A 284 1.82 8.95 -27.68
N GLU A 285 2.19 8.87 -28.94
CA GLU A 285 1.22 8.68 -30.04
C GLU A 285 0.47 7.36 -29.91
N LEU A 286 1.18 6.26 -29.60
CA LEU A 286 0.58 4.97 -29.35
C LEU A 286 -0.40 4.99 -28.18
N ILE A 287 -0.02 5.59 -27.04
CA ILE A 287 -0.92 5.73 -25.88
C ILE A 287 -2.19 6.48 -26.25
N LYS A 288 -2.05 7.58 -27.01
CA LYS A 288 -3.19 8.38 -27.49
C LYS A 288 -4.07 7.59 -28.46
N GLU A 289 -3.48 6.83 -29.39
CA GLU A 289 -4.22 5.99 -30.34
C GLU A 289 -5.01 4.90 -29.60
N VAL A 290 -4.36 4.15 -28.71
CA VAL A 290 -4.98 3.07 -27.94
C VAL A 290 -6.11 3.62 -27.07
N THR A 291 -5.87 4.73 -26.37
CA THR A 291 -6.88 5.37 -25.55
C THR A 291 -8.07 5.86 -26.39
N GLY A 292 -7.81 6.52 -27.51
CA GLY A 292 -8.85 7.02 -28.40
C GLY A 292 -9.78 5.96 -28.97
N LYS A 293 -9.25 4.73 -29.21
CA LYS A 293 -10.04 3.58 -29.69
C LYS A 293 -10.90 2.91 -28.60
N LEU A 294 -10.50 3.02 -27.35
CA LEU A 294 -11.08 2.24 -26.26
C LEU A 294 -11.86 3.03 -25.22
N LYS A 295 -11.60 4.34 -25.05
CA LYS A 295 -12.17 5.16 -23.99
C LYS A 295 -13.70 5.19 -23.96
N ASP A 296 -14.35 5.24 -25.14
CA ASP A 296 -15.79 5.32 -25.29
C ASP A 296 -16.51 3.96 -25.14
N LYS A 297 -15.75 2.90 -24.88
CA LYS A 297 -16.32 1.55 -24.70
C LYS A 297 -16.74 1.30 -23.26
N SER A 298 -17.91 0.72 -23.10
CA SER A 298 -18.40 0.30 -21.78
C SER A 298 -17.51 -0.77 -21.15
N ALA A 299 -17.59 -0.92 -19.83
CA ALA A 299 -16.88 -1.95 -19.11
C ALA A 299 -17.19 -3.38 -19.63
N SER A 300 -18.43 -3.62 -20.07
CA SER A 300 -18.84 -4.90 -20.69
C SER A 300 -18.18 -5.12 -22.03
N GLU A 301 -18.18 -4.13 -22.91
CA GLU A 301 -17.54 -4.21 -24.22
C GLU A 301 -16.02 -4.44 -24.09
N LEU A 302 -15.36 -3.71 -23.18
CA LEU A 302 -13.93 -3.91 -22.92
C LEU A 302 -13.63 -5.29 -22.33
N ARG A 303 -14.53 -5.83 -21.51
CA ARG A 303 -14.41 -7.19 -21.00
C ARG A 303 -14.52 -8.20 -22.14
N GLU A 304 -15.53 -8.08 -22.99
CA GLU A 304 -15.72 -8.97 -24.14
C GLU A 304 -14.52 -8.93 -25.08
N LEU A 305 -14.02 -7.73 -25.41
CA LEU A 305 -12.84 -7.58 -26.25
C LEU A 305 -11.61 -8.28 -25.68
N THR A 306 -11.34 -8.05 -24.39
CA THR A 306 -10.18 -8.69 -23.74
C THR A 306 -10.33 -10.19 -23.58
N HIS A 307 -11.55 -10.71 -23.46
CA HIS A 307 -11.83 -12.14 -23.41
C HIS A 307 -11.69 -12.84 -24.77
N LEU A 308 -11.69 -12.09 -25.87
CA LEU A 308 -11.40 -12.62 -27.20
C LEU A 308 -9.90 -12.70 -27.49
N GLU A 309 -9.05 -12.04 -26.72
CA GLU A 309 -7.60 -12.05 -26.95
C GLU A 309 -6.97 -13.38 -26.53
N ASP A 310 -6.05 -13.89 -27.35
CA ASP A 310 -5.32 -15.11 -27.05
C ASP A 310 -4.54 -14.99 -25.73
N ALA A 311 -4.10 -13.79 -25.39
CA ALA A 311 -3.50 -13.43 -24.11
C ALA A 311 -4.34 -13.85 -22.89
N TRP A 312 -5.66 -13.77 -23.00
CA TRP A 312 -6.57 -14.21 -21.93
C TRP A 312 -7.00 -15.66 -22.09
N ILE A 313 -7.32 -16.11 -23.31
CA ILE A 313 -7.83 -17.46 -23.60
C ILE A 313 -6.79 -18.53 -23.26
N GLU A 314 -5.54 -18.32 -23.66
CA GLU A 314 -4.45 -19.29 -23.53
C GLU A 314 -3.68 -19.20 -22.19
N THR A 315 -4.08 -18.28 -21.32
CA THR A 315 -3.44 -18.11 -20.01
C THR A 315 -4.34 -18.68 -18.91
N ALA A 316 -3.80 -19.57 -18.08
CA ALA A 316 -4.54 -20.12 -16.96
C ALA A 316 -4.99 -19.01 -16.00
N HIS A 317 -6.17 -19.17 -15.39
CA HIS A 317 -6.72 -18.20 -14.45
C HIS A 317 -5.71 -17.83 -13.35
N ALA A 318 -5.63 -16.55 -13.01
CA ALA A 318 -4.70 -15.97 -12.06
C ALA A 318 -3.20 -16.17 -12.38
N SER A 319 -2.87 -16.58 -13.61
CA SER A 319 -1.48 -16.74 -14.06
C SER A 319 -1.02 -15.53 -14.87
N LYS A 320 0.32 -15.35 -14.93
CA LYS A 320 0.95 -14.28 -15.70
C LYS A 320 0.78 -14.49 -17.19
N ILE A 321 0.44 -13.44 -17.90
CA ILE A 321 0.26 -13.42 -19.35
C ILE A 321 1.62 -13.24 -20.03
N ASP A 322 1.95 -14.13 -20.97
CA ASP A 322 3.14 -14.03 -21.79
C ASP A 322 2.95 -12.96 -22.88
N TYR A 323 3.89 -12.02 -22.99
CA TYR A 323 3.85 -10.95 -24.01
C TYR A 323 3.93 -11.47 -25.45
N LYS A 324 4.29 -12.76 -25.67
CA LYS A 324 4.21 -13.36 -27.02
C LYS A 324 2.83 -13.24 -27.67
N TYR A 325 1.77 -13.21 -26.84
CA TYR A 325 0.40 -13.04 -27.33
C TYR A 325 0.11 -11.65 -27.90
N ALA A 326 1.01 -10.69 -27.74
CA ALA A 326 0.92 -9.42 -28.45
C ALA A 326 0.96 -9.60 -29.98
N ALA A 327 1.64 -10.64 -30.46
CA ALA A 327 1.68 -10.94 -31.91
C ALA A 327 0.29 -11.21 -32.52
N THR A 328 -0.63 -11.74 -31.73
CA THR A 328 -2.02 -12.07 -32.13
C THR A 328 -3.05 -11.10 -31.60
N LEU A 329 -2.61 -9.94 -31.08
CA LEU A 329 -3.51 -8.91 -30.54
C LEU A 329 -4.52 -8.49 -31.61
N LYS A 330 -5.82 -8.62 -31.31
CA LYS A 330 -6.91 -8.48 -32.29
C LYS A 330 -7.35 -7.03 -32.49
N MET A 331 -7.17 -6.21 -31.47
CA MET A 331 -7.58 -4.79 -31.52
C MET A 331 -6.54 -3.86 -32.13
N PHE A 332 -5.28 -4.24 -32.16
CA PHE A 332 -4.16 -3.40 -32.58
C PHE A 332 -3.17 -4.16 -33.46
#